data_c0868a6d9d183d2810f3cddf8fa8f73a
#
_entry.id   c0868a6d9d183d2810f3cddf8fa8f73a
#
_cell.length_a   1.000
_cell.length_b   1.000
_cell.length_c   1.000
_cell.angle_alpha   90.00
_cell.angle_beta   90.00
_cell.angle_gamma   90.00
#
_symmetry.space_group_name_H-M   'P 1'
#
loop_
_entity.id
_entity.type
_entity.pdbx_description
1 polymer ?
#
loop_
_entity_poly.entity_id
_entity_poly.type
_entity_poly.pdbx_seq_one_letter_code
_entity_poly.pdbx_strand_id
1 'polypeptide(L)'
;MIKRYLSKSLTISLRKPKRTSHSACILLLACWAATLPAQKISLDATIYQGSIWRHSPKLTTQSGERIGGQELGFRFHTTGRRDWQAWQHYPAFGLSLGHFRLGEGSHSDAFALLPHLSIPLFQTGRWAAHFRVGTGLAWVTRPYDWFDNANQNAIGSHWNNITQFRLGTEFRTTSHLRFSAGGSMTHFSNGGSALPNFGVNVFSGWAGAAWFLQPLKKEDFQPAKTSKREVLRRFGGQIQGGLALLEIASLDGPKHAVWITSANGYFQINRINRVLLGMDYESNRAIYEWGLHSARFRDEAKARQGSTRLAVFAAEEFLFGDLSIVLQAGKYLGKNINQFVPKASYAKLSARYYFPALLGTEMKTFAGISIKAHKFTAEYISGNVGLSF
;
A
#
# COMPACT_ATOMS: atom_id res chain seq x y z
N MET A 1 -36.98 12.90 59.08
CA MET A 1 -38.06 12.15 58.42
C MET A 1 -37.70 11.97 56.96
N ILE A 2 -37.05 11.10 56.61
CA ILE A 2 -36.91 9.70 56.21
C ILE A 2 -38.18 9.19 55.57
N LYS A 3 -38.17 8.92 54.28
CA LYS A 3 -38.45 7.66 53.60
C LYS A 3 -38.89 7.82 52.16
N ARG A 4 -38.25 6.98 51.32
CA ARG A 4 -38.73 6.32 50.10
C ARG A 4 -38.81 7.16 48.82
N TYR A 5 -37.83 6.93 47.96
CA TYR A 5 -38.12 6.74 46.54
C TYR A 5 -37.51 5.44 46.05
N LEU A 6 -38.38 4.64 45.53
CA LEU A 6 -38.21 3.26 45.09
C LEU A 6 -37.37 3.16 43.80
N SER A 7 -36.56 2.13 43.77
CA SER A 7 -35.90 1.54 42.58
C SER A 7 -36.90 1.23 41.48
N LYS A 8 -36.69 1.76 40.29
CA LYS A 8 -37.14 1.15 39.04
C LYS A 8 -35.91 0.62 38.31
N SER A 9 -35.72 -0.68 38.42
CA SER A 9 -34.77 -1.42 37.58
C SER A 9 -35.25 -1.39 36.13
N LEU A 10 -34.56 -0.67 35.28
CA LEU A 10 -34.72 -0.77 33.84
C LEU A 10 -33.99 -2.02 33.35
N THR A 11 -34.73 -3.09 33.12
CA THR A 11 -34.24 -4.29 32.48
C THR A 11 -34.12 -4.01 30.98
N ILE A 12 -32.94 -3.64 30.53
CA ILE A 12 -32.63 -3.55 29.09
C ILE A 12 -32.44 -4.99 28.59
N SER A 13 -33.44 -5.48 27.89
CA SER A 13 -33.39 -6.75 27.14
C SER A 13 -32.44 -6.56 25.96
N LEU A 14 -31.21 -7.03 26.10
CA LEU A 14 -30.26 -7.18 25.01
C LEU A 14 -30.76 -8.28 24.05
N ARG A 15 -31.46 -7.87 22.99
CA ARG A 15 -31.74 -8.75 21.85
C ARG A 15 -30.39 -9.22 21.29
N LYS A 16 -30.13 -10.54 21.37
CA LYS A 16 -28.99 -11.19 20.68
C LYS A 16 -29.00 -10.80 19.22
N PRO A 17 -27.89 -10.33 18.64
CA PRO A 17 -27.82 -10.06 17.22
C PRO A 17 -28.09 -11.35 16.45
N LYS A 18 -29.05 -11.31 15.53
CA LYS A 18 -29.28 -12.40 14.57
C LYS A 18 -27.97 -12.68 13.85
N ARG A 19 -27.49 -13.92 13.91
CA ARG A 19 -26.40 -14.43 13.08
C ARG A 19 -26.77 -14.23 11.62
N THR A 20 -26.42 -13.10 11.04
CA THR A 20 -26.46 -12.89 9.60
C THR A 20 -25.34 -13.70 9.00
N SER A 21 -25.73 -14.61 8.15
CA SER A 21 -24.96 -15.70 7.59
C SER A 21 -23.66 -15.22 6.91
N HIS A 22 -22.54 -15.64 7.43
CA HIS A 22 -21.23 -15.57 6.76
C HIS A 22 -21.22 -16.32 5.42
N SER A 23 -22.27 -17.14 5.17
CA SER A 23 -22.50 -17.85 3.92
C SER A 23 -22.78 -16.96 2.71
N ALA A 24 -23.35 -15.76 2.90
CA ALA A 24 -23.65 -14.86 1.79
C ALA A 24 -22.38 -14.22 1.18
N CYS A 25 -21.39 -13.89 2.01
CA CYS A 25 -20.12 -13.35 1.50
C CYS A 25 -19.28 -14.42 0.78
N ILE A 26 -19.31 -15.67 1.25
CA ILE A 26 -18.61 -16.78 0.61
C ILE A 26 -19.30 -17.12 -0.72
N LEU A 27 -20.64 -17.09 -0.78
CA LEU A 27 -21.41 -17.29 -2.02
C LEU A 27 -21.18 -16.16 -3.03
N LEU A 28 -21.09 -14.89 -2.60
CA LEU A 28 -20.78 -13.77 -3.48
C LEU A 28 -19.36 -13.87 -4.06
N LEU A 29 -18.38 -14.26 -3.25
CA LEU A 29 -17.01 -14.52 -3.72
C LEU A 29 -16.96 -15.73 -4.66
N ALA A 30 -17.71 -16.80 -4.39
CA ALA A 30 -17.80 -17.96 -5.26
C ALA A 30 -18.56 -17.67 -6.57
N CYS A 31 -19.64 -16.89 -6.54
CA CYS A 31 -20.34 -16.44 -7.73
C CYS A 31 -19.49 -15.49 -8.58
N TRP A 32 -18.69 -14.62 -7.95
CA TRP A 32 -17.75 -13.76 -8.67
C TRP A 32 -16.63 -14.56 -9.35
N ALA A 33 -16.17 -15.63 -8.71
CA ALA A 33 -15.21 -16.58 -9.28
C ALA A 33 -15.80 -17.40 -10.44
N ALA A 34 -17.09 -17.73 -10.42
CA ALA A 34 -17.76 -18.52 -11.45
C ALA A 34 -18.04 -17.74 -12.74
N THR A 35 -18.09 -16.41 -12.70
CA THR A 35 -18.29 -15.54 -13.87
C THR A 35 -16.99 -15.13 -14.56
N LEU A 36 -15.83 -15.54 -14.04
CA LEU A 36 -14.54 -15.25 -14.66
C LEU A 36 -14.30 -16.22 -15.83
N PRO A 37 -14.31 -15.74 -17.10
CA PRO A 37 -14.05 -16.63 -18.24
C PRO A 37 -12.65 -17.19 -18.11
N ALA A 38 -12.49 -18.52 -18.20
CA ALA A 38 -11.24 -19.32 -18.28
C ALA A 38 -9.94 -18.56 -17.95
N GLN A 39 -9.81 -18.05 -16.72
CA GLN A 39 -8.58 -17.39 -16.28
C GLN A 39 -7.56 -18.45 -15.87
N LYS A 40 -6.34 -18.27 -16.31
CA LYS A 40 -5.23 -19.12 -15.88
C LYS A 40 -4.84 -18.75 -14.46
N ILE A 41 -4.99 -19.68 -13.54
CA ILE A 41 -4.76 -19.46 -12.11
C ILE A 41 -3.60 -20.35 -11.63
N SER A 42 -2.71 -19.79 -10.82
CA SER A 42 -1.78 -20.56 -9.99
C SER A 42 -2.08 -20.38 -8.51
N LEU A 43 -1.80 -21.41 -7.73
CA LEU A 43 -1.75 -21.40 -6.27
C LEU A 43 -0.30 -21.33 -5.86
N ASP A 44 0.03 -20.39 -4.96
CA ASP A 44 1.40 -20.09 -4.60
C ASP A 44 1.61 -20.33 -3.10
N ALA A 45 2.72 -20.98 -2.75
CA ALA A 45 3.21 -21.08 -1.39
C ALA A 45 4.63 -20.54 -1.32
N THR A 46 4.92 -19.66 -0.35
CA THR A 46 6.22 -19.02 -0.22
C THR A 46 6.64 -18.98 1.25
N ILE A 47 7.92 -19.22 1.50
CA ILE A 47 8.56 -19.04 2.80
C ILE A 47 9.59 -17.92 2.71
N TYR A 48 9.75 -17.19 3.81
CA TYR A 48 10.67 -16.07 3.94
C TYR A 48 11.61 -16.30 5.10
N GLN A 49 12.86 -15.93 4.95
CA GLN A 49 13.84 -15.84 6.02
C GLN A 49 14.66 -14.57 5.84
N GLY A 50 14.69 -13.73 6.87
CA GLY A 50 15.34 -12.44 6.79
C GLY A 50 15.66 -11.83 8.13
N SER A 51 15.87 -10.52 8.13
CA SER A 51 16.15 -9.74 9.33
C SER A 51 15.54 -8.34 9.26
N ILE A 52 15.32 -7.75 10.42
CA ILE A 52 14.90 -6.34 10.53
C ILE A 52 16.09 -5.45 10.19
N TRP A 53 15.84 -4.52 9.29
CA TRP A 53 16.79 -3.45 8.98
C TRP A 53 16.54 -2.23 9.87
N ARG A 54 17.51 -1.91 10.70
CA ARG A 54 17.47 -0.73 11.56
C ARG A 54 17.75 0.54 10.75
N HIS A 55 16.70 1.19 10.31
CA HIS A 55 16.75 2.42 9.50
C HIS A 55 16.74 3.71 10.35
N SER A 56 16.54 3.59 11.67
CA SER A 56 16.58 4.70 12.63
C SER A 56 17.33 4.28 13.91
N PRO A 57 18.21 5.13 14.47
CA PRO A 57 18.86 4.86 15.75
C PRO A 57 17.87 4.85 16.92
N LYS A 58 16.69 5.45 16.75
CA LYS A 58 15.62 5.47 17.76
C LYS A 58 14.81 4.17 17.82
N LEU A 59 15.00 3.28 16.86
CA LEU A 59 14.29 2.00 16.82
C LEU A 59 14.89 1.08 17.91
N THR A 60 14.08 0.72 18.91
CA THR A 60 14.49 -0.16 20.02
C THR A 60 14.31 -1.63 19.66
N THR A 61 13.42 -1.96 18.73
CA THR A 61 13.26 -3.30 18.18
C THR A 61 14.62 -3.82 17.69
N GLN A 62 15.02 -5.01 18.12
CA GLN A 62 16.38 -5.52 17.89
C GLN A 62 16.68 -5.63 16.40
N SER A 63 17.70 -4.89 15.95
CA SER A 63 18.22 -5.05 14.59
C SER A 63 18.99 -6.36 14.49
N GLY A 64 18.81 -7.08 13.37
CA GLY A 64 19.49 -8.35 13.14
C GLY A 64 18.73 -9.57 13.63
N GLU A 65 17.60 -9.42 14.34
CA GLU A 65 16.73 -10.55 14.65
C GLU A 65 16.30 -11.26 13.38
N ARG A 66 16.38 -12.59 13.43
CA ARG A 66 15.89 -13.44 12.34
C ARG A 66 14.38 -13.40 12.32
N ILE A 67 13.83 -13.02 11.18
CA ILE A 67 12.39 -13.01 10.93
C ILE A 67 12.07 -14.09 9.94
N GLY A 68 11.11 -14.95 10.31
CA GLY A 68 10.49 -15.91 9.40
C GLY A 68 9.13 -15.44 8.93
N GLY A 69 8.72 -15.89 7.77
CA GLY A 69 7.37 -15.65 7.26
C GLY A 69 6.94 -16.75 6.31
N GLN A 70 5.64 -16.86 6.11
CA GLN A 70 5.02 -17.73 5.14
C GLN A 70 3.85 -17.03 4.47
N GLU A 71 3.59 -17.39 3.23
CA GLU A 71 2.56 -16.78 2.41
C GLU A 71 1.91 -17.85 1.55
N LEU A 72 0.58 -17.85 1.53
CA LEU A 72 -0.25 -18.64 0.63
C LEU A 72 -1.10 -17.69 -0.20
N GLY A 73 -1.21 -17.94 -1.49
CA GLY A 73 -1.97 -17.06 -2.34
C GLY A 73 -2.34 -17.69 -3.67
N PHE A 74 -2.94 -16.86 -4.50
CA PHE A 74 -3.25 -17.21 -5.88
C PHE A 74 -2.90 -16.05 -6.81
N ARG A 75 -2.57 -16.41 -8.06
CA ARG A 75 -2.32 -15.43 -9.14
C ARG A 75 -3.23 -15.71 -10.33
N PHE A 76 -3.79 -14.63 -10.86
CA PHE A 76 -4.50 -14.60 -12.15
C PHE A 76 -3.51 -14.15 -13.23
N HIS A 77 -3.20 -15.04 -14.17
CA HIS A 77 -2.28 -14.78 -15.25
C HIS A 77 -2.98 -14.13 -16.43
N THR A 78 -2.49 -12.98 -16.89
CA THR A 78 -2.99 -12.34 -18.09
C THR A 78 -2.45 -13.03 -19.33
N THR A 79 -3.24 -13.02 -20.40
CA THR A 79 -2.93 -13.74 -21.64
C THR A 79 -3.01 -12.86 -22.91
N GLY A 80 -3.11 -11.54 -22.77
CA GLY A 80 -3.14 -10.64 -23.92
C GLY A 80 -4.54 -10.31 -24.45
N ARG A 81 -5.59 -10.56 -23.65
CA ARG A 81 -6.99 -10.17 -24.03
C ARG A 81 -7.14 -8.67 -24.26
N ARG A 82 -6.34 -7.85 -23.60
CA ARG A 82 -6.19 -6.41 -23.79
C ARG A 82 -4.73 -6.12 -24.16
N ASP A 83 -4.50 -5.25 -25.10
CA ASP A 83 -3.16 -4.94 -25.63
C ASP A 83 -2.14 -4.58 -24.55
N TRP A 84 -2.54 -3.84 -23.49
CA TRP A 84 -1.65 -3.48 -22.39
C TRP A 84 -1.03 -4.69 -21.68
N GLN A 85 -1.72 -5.85 -21.67
CA GLN A 85 -1.20 -7.07 -21.05
C GLN A 85 0.02 -7.58 -21.83
N ALA A 86 -0.03 -7.56 -23.14
CA ALA A 86 1.09 -7.93 -23.99
C ALA A 86 2.23 -6.90 -23.92
N TRP A 87 1.90 -5.59 -23.88
CA TRP A 87 2.91 -4.54 -23.74
C TRP A 87 3.66 -4.59 -22.40
N GLN A 88 3.02 -5.09 -21.35
CA GLN A 88 3.58 -5.31 -20.01
C GLN A 88 4.09 -6.74 -19.79
N HIS A 89 4.32 -7.51 -20.88
CA HIS A 89 4.83 -8.89 -20.82
C HIS A 89 3.93 -9.86 -20.03
N TYR A 90 2.60 -9.68 -20.11
CA TYR A 90 1.58 -10.54 -19.49
C TYR A 90 1.71 -10.62 -17.96
N PRO A 91 1.56 -9.51 -17.24
CA PRO A 91 1.65 -9.51 -15.78
C PRO A 91 0.55 -10.36 -15.14
N ALA A 92 0.78 -10.79 -13.90
CA ALA A 92 -0.21 -11.51 -13.12
C ALA A 92 -0.65 -10.68 -11.90
N PHE A 93 -1.95 -10.67 -11.62
CA PHE A 93 -2.53 -10.12 -10.40
C PHE A 93 -2.71 -11.23 -9.38
N GLY A 94 -2.44 -10.96 -8.13
CA GLY A 94 -2.62 -11.95 -7.09
C GLY A 94 -3.13 -11.37 -5.78
N LEU A 95 -3.57 -12.29 -4.93
CA LEU A 95 -3.94 -12.01 -3.55
C LEU A 95 -3.31 -13.08 -2.67
N SER A 96 -2.64 -12.67 -1.62
CA SER A 96 -1.96 -13.56 -0.70
C SER A 96 -2.38 -13.31 0.74
N LEU A 97 -2.42 -14.38 1.52
CA LEU A 97 -2.48 -14.37 2.97
C LEU A 97 -1.08 -14.66 3.49
N GLY A 98 -0.54 -13.77 4.29
CA GLY A 98 0.80 -13.87 4.88
C GLY A 98 0.75 -13.97 6.39
N HIS A 99 1.67 -14.72 6.97
CA HIS A 99 2.00 -14.73 8.38
C HIS A 99 3.48 -14.44 8.51
N PHE A 100 3.85 -13.43 9.32
CA PHE A 100 5.22 -12.99 9.54
C PHE A 100 5.46 -12.86 11.04
N ARG A 101 6.56 -13.43 11.52
CA ARG A 101 7.07 -13.18 12.87
C ARG A 101 7.88 -11.89 12.84
N LEU A 102 7.51 -10.90 13.66
CA LEU A 102 8.17 -9.60 13.67
C LEU A 102 9.29 -9.49 14.72
N GLY A 103 9.94 -10.57 15.04
CA GLY A 103 11.06 -10.67 15.96
C GLY A 103 10.68 -11.32 17.31
N GLU A 104 11.67 -11.98 17.93
CA GLU A 104 11.49 -12.66 19.22
C GLU A 104 11.33 -11.66 20.38
N GLY A 105 12.05 -10.53 20.34
CA GLY A 105 11.99 -9.51 21.38
C GLY A 105 10.66 -8.77 21.47
N SER A 106 9.91 -8.69 20.38
CA SER A 106 8.56 -8.09 20.38
C SER A 106 7.45 -9.09 20.61
N HIS A 107 7.73 -10.39 20.47
CA HIS A 107 6.75 -11.48 20.51
C HIS A 107 5.51 -11.20 19.65
N SER A 108 5.69 -10.47 18.54
CA SER A 108 4.61 -10.01 17.66
C SER A 108 4.57 -10.82 16.38
N ASP A 109 3.37 -11.20 15.98
CA ASP A 109 3.08 -11.76 14.67
C ASP A 109 2.27 -10.76 13.84
N ALA A 110 2.46 -10.79 12.52
CA ALA A 110 1.63 -10.05 11.59
C ALA A 110 0.92 -11.01 10.64
N PHE A 111 -0.41 -10.90 10.57
CA PHE A 111 -1.24 -11.56 9.58
C PHE A 111 -1.61 -10.54 8.50
N ALA A 112 -1.34 -10.86 7.25
CA ALA A 112 -1.47 -9.92 6.16
C ALA A 112 -2.39 -10.40 5.05
N LEU A 113 -3.19 -9.50 4.50
CA LEU A 113 -3.89 -9.64 3.24
C LEU A 113 -3.21 -8.73 2.23
N LEU A 114 -2.55 -9.33 1.22
CA LEU A 114 -1.65 -8.65 0.31
C LEU A 114 -2.08 -8.84 -1.15
N PRO A 115 -2.88 -7.92 -1.71
CA PRO A 115 -3.01 -7.80 -3.16
C PRO A 115 -1.69 -7.38 -3.78
N HIS A 116 -1.34 -8.00 -4.93
CA HIS A 116 -0.06 -7.74 -5.58
C HIS A 116 -0.13 -7.88 -7.10
N LEU A 117 0.81 -7.21 -7.75
CA LEU A 117 1.08 -7.29 -9.18
C LEU A 117 2.44 -7.93 -9.39
N SER A 118 2.50 -8.98 -10.20
CA SER A 118 3.72 -9.67 -10.59
C SER A 118 4.04 -9.39 -12.06
N ILE A 119 5.16 -8.73 -12.32
CA ILE A 119 5.56 -8.24 -13.63
C ILE A 119 6.72 -9.11 -14.13
N PRO A 120 6.57 -9.84 -15.24
CA PRO A 120 7.66 -10.55 -15.86
C PRO A 120 8.70 -9.56 -16.41
N LEU A 121 9.96 -9.75 -16.07
CA LEU A 121 11.08 -8.94 -16.56
C LEU A 121 11.70 -9.54 -17.82
N PHE A 122 11.98 -10.84 -17.77
CA PHE A 122 12.43 -11.61 -18.92
C PHE A 122 12.08 -13.10 -18.74
N GLN A 123 12.07 -13.83 -19.84
CA GLN A 123 11.89 -15.27 -19.88
C GLN A 123 12.83 -15.89 -20.91
N THR A 124 13.52 -16.98 -20.52
CA THR A 124 14.37 -17.77 -21.41
C THR A 124 14.27 -19.25 -21.06
N GLY A 125 13.84 -20.08 -22.01
CA GLY A 125 13.65 -21.50 -21.82
C GLY A 125 12.69 -21.83 -20.67
N ARG A 126 13.22 -22.43 -19.61
CA ARG A 126 12.47 -22.79 -18.39
C ARG A 126 12.57 -21.73 -17.28
N TRP A 127 13.39 -20.69 -17.47
CA TRP A 127 13.63 -19.64 -16.50
C TRP A 127 12.87 -18.38 -16.82
N ALA A 128 12.36 -17.73 -15.77
CA ALA A 128 11.77 -16.40 -15.87
C ALA A 128 12.22 -15.56 -14.66
N ALA A 129 12.41 -14.27 -14.86
CA ALA A 129 12.59 -13.32 -13.76
C ALA A 129 11.32 -12.47 -13.59
N HIS A 130 10.97 -12.19 -12.36
CA HIS A 130 9.77 -11.43 -12.01
C HIS A 130 10.08 -10.37 -10.95
N PHE A 131 9.49 -9.21 -11.14
CA PHE A 131 9.34 -8.21 -10.10
C PHE A 131 7.91 -8.22 -9.60
N ARG A 132 7.71 -8.30 -8.28
CA ARG A 132 6.39 -8.23 -7.65
C ARG A 132 6.32 -7.01 -6.74
N VAL A 133 5.24 -6.27 -6.83
CA VAL A 133 4.89 -5.19 -5.91
C VAL A 133 3.50 -5.45 -5.36
N GLY A 134 3.34 -5.30 -4.04
CA GLY A 134 2.06 -5.45 -3.37
C GLY A 134 1.94 -4.47 -2.21
N THR A 135 0.71 -4.06 -1.93
CA THR A 135 0.38 -3.27 -0.74
C THR A 135 -0.99 -3.70 -0.24
N GLY A 136 -1.14 -3.81 1.07
CA GLY A 136 -2.36 -4.34 1.67
C GLY A 136 -2.48 -4.04 3.16
N LEU A 137 -3.26 -4.85 3.86
CA LEU A 137 -3.53 -4.71 5.28
C LEU A 137 -2.80 -5.79 6.07
N ALA A 138 -2.27 -5.42 7.22
CA ALA A 138 -1.69 -6.34 8.19
C ALA A 138 -2.28 -6.12 9.58
N TRP A 139 -2.58 -7.21 10.25
CA TRP A 139 -2.95 -7.24 11.67
C TRP A 139 -1.76 -7.68 12.49
N VAL A 140 -1.23 -6.79 13.36
CA VAL A 140 -0.14 -7.08 14.29
C VAL A 140 -0.72 -7.48 15.63
N THR A 141 -0.31 -8.64 16.15
CA THR A 141 -0.91 -9.24 17.36
C THR A 141 -0.56 -8.49 18.63
N ARG A 142 0.67 -7.98 18.73
CA ARG A 142 1.17 -7.25 19.91
C ARG A 142 1.87 -5.97 19.45
N PRO A 143 1.12 -4.87 19.20
CA PRO A 143 1.70 -3.57 18.95
C PRO A 143 2.38 -3.03 20.21
N TYR A 144 2.90 -1.82 20.14
CA TYR A 144 3.39 -1.10 21.31
C TYR A 144 2.31 -1.02 22.41
N ASP A 145 2.72 -1.33 23.61
CA ASP A 145 1.97 -1.10 24.83
C ASP A 145 2.93 -0.57 25.89
N TRP A 146 2.50 0.43 26.64
CA TRP A 146 3.36 1.10 27.61
C TRP A 146 3.82 0.15 28.73
N PHE A 147 2.99 -0.80 29.14
CA PHE A 147 3.27 -1.73 30.22
C PHE A 147 3.77 -3.08 29.71
N ASP A 148 3.10 -3.64 28.71
CA ASP A 148 3.31 -5.03 28.31
C ASP A 148 4.27 -5.20 27.14
N ASN A 149 4.51 -4.14 26.32
CA ASN A 149 5.34 -4.22 25.13
C ASN A 149 6.05 -2.90 24.79
N ALA A 150 6.63 -2.23 25.78
CA ALA A 150 7.28 -0.92 25.64
C ALA A 150 8.47 -0.91 24.67
N ASN A 151 9.09 -2.05 24.42
CA ASN A 151 10.20 -2.18 23.46
C ASN A 151 9.77 -2.21 21.99
N GLN A 152 8.47 -2.38 21.70
CA GLN A 152 7.93 -2.41 20.32
C GLN A 152 7.64 -1.02 19.80
N ASN A 153 8.61 -0.12 19.74
CA ASN A 153 8.36 1.25 19.28
C ASN A 153 8.24 1.40 17.75
N ALA A 154 8.32 0.30 17.01
CA ALA A 154 8.14 0.31 15.58
C ALA A 154 6.67 0.41 15.14
N ILE A 155 5.74 -0.19 15.90
CA ILE A 155 4.34 -0.36 15.52
C ILE A 155 3.43 -0.07 16.70
N GLY A 156 2.65 1.02 16.61
CA GLY A 156 1.74 1.48 17.67
C GLY A 156 0.27 1.07 17.49
N SER A 157 -0.05 0.19 16.56
CA SER A 157 -1.45 -0.24 16.35
C SER A 157 -1.55 -1.66 15.83
N HIS A 158 -2.70 -2.30 16.06
CA HIS A 158 -3.00 -3.61 15.47
C HIS A 158 -3.11 -3.52 13.94
N TRP A 159 -3.84 -2.56 13.43
CA TRP A 159 -4.00 -2.36 11.98
C TRP A 159 -2.86 -1.56 11.38
N ASN A 160 -2.24 -2.14 10.38
CA ASN A 160 -1.10 -1.57 9.67
C ASN A 160 -1.25 -1.78 8.16
N ASN A 161 -0.51 -1.01 7.39
CA ASN A 161 -0.23 -1.33 6.00
C ASN A 161 0.94 -2.31 5.95
N ILE A 162 0.88 -3.23 5.00
CA ILE A 162 2.02 -3.99 4.51
C ILE A 162 2.31 -3.56 3.08
N THR A 163 3.56 -3.23 2.77
CA THR A 163 4.04 -3.00 1.41
C THR A 163 5.23 -3.91 1.16
N GLN A 164 5.20 -4.65 0.05
CA GLN A 164 6.23 -5.63 -0.27
C GLN A 164 6.71 -5.49 -1.71
N PHE A 165 8.03 -5.54 -1.86
CA PHE A 165 8.71 -5.67 -3.14
C PHE A 165 9.45 -7.00 -3.16
N ARG A 166 9.33 -7.73 -4.27
CA ARG A 166 10.06 -9.00 -4.48
C ARG A 166 10.71 -8.98 -5.84
N LEU A 167 11.96 -9.41 -5.89
CA LEU A 167 12.69 -9.69 -7.12
C LEU A 167 13.19 -11.13 -7.04
N GLY A 168 12.98 -11.90 -8.09
CA GLY A 168 13.42 -13.28 -8.09
C GLY A 168 13.26 -13.96 -9.43
N THR A 169 13.68 -15.21 -9.45
CA THR A 169 13.61 -16.10 -10.60
C THR A 169 12.62 -17.23 -10.33
N GLU A 170 12.01 -17.70 -11.38
CA GLU A 170 11.09 -18.85 -11.40
C GLU A 170 11.62 -19.88 -12.39
N PHE A 171 11.65 -21.14 -11.97
CA PHE A 171 12.04 -22.28 -12.79
C PHE A 171 10.86 -23.21 -13.04
N ARG A 172 10.51 -23.41 -14.29
CA ARG A 172 9.45 -24.32 -14.72
C ARG A 172 9.94 -25.76 -14.70
N THR A 173 9.53 -26.51 -13.67
CA THR A 173 9.86 -27.94 -13.53
C THR A 173 8.98 -28.79 -14.44
N THR A 174 7.66 -28.58 -14.35
CA THR A 174 6.65 -29.25 -15.18
C THR A 174 5.72 -28.22 -15.82
N SER A 175 4.71 -28.69 -16.54
CA SER A 175 3.64 -27.80 -17.05
C SER A 175 2.82 -27.16 -15.94
N HIS A 176 2.69 -27.82 -14.78
CA HIS A 176 1.90 -27.35 -13.65
C HIS A 176 2.75 -26.79 -12.50
N LEU A 177 3.99 -27.21 -12.33
CA LEU A 177 4.81 -26.88 -11.17
C LEU A 177 5.97 -25.96 -11.53
N ARG A 178 6.12 -24.90 -10.77
CA ARG A 178 7.26 -23.98 -10.83
C ARG A 178 7.81 -23.72 -9.46
N PHE A 179 9.12 -23.71 -9.33
CA PHE A 179 9.83 -23.26 -8.14
C PHE A 179 10.39 -21.86 -8.36
N SER A 180 10.47 -21.09 -7.29
CA SER A 180 10.95 -19.71 -7.37
C SER A 180 11.77 -19.35 -6.13
N ALA A 181 12.73 -18.44 -6.30
CA ALA A 181 13.53 -17.91 -5.22
C ALA A 181 14.00 -16.49 -5.54
N GLY A 182 14.34 -15.72 -4.50
CA GLY A 182 14.83 -14.37 -4.69
C GLY A 182 14.98 -13.58 -3.40
N GLY A 183 15.03 -12.26 -3.53
CA GLY A 183 15.09 -11.30 -2.45
C GLY A 183 13.79 -10.51 -2.32
N SER A 184 13.48 -10.06 -1.11
CA SER A 184 12.33 -9.20 -0.85
C SER A 184 12.65 -8.12 0.19
N MET A 185 11.92 -7.01 0.08
CA MET A 185 11.81 -5.97 1.10
C MET A 185 10.35 -5.85 1.47
N THR A 186 10.05 -6.03 2.76
CA THR A 186 8.70 -5.90 3.31
C THR A 186 8.67 -4.80 4.36
N HIS A 187 7.71 -3.90 4.26
CA HIS A 187 7.52 -2.78 5.18
C HIS A 187 6.16 -2.90 5.87
N PHE A 188 6.15 -2.75 7.20
CA PHE A 188 4.95 -2.66 8.01
C PHE A 188 4.88 -1.31 8.70
N SER A 189 3.75 -0.61 8.64
CA SER A 189 3.56 0.70 9.26
C SER A 189 2.08 1.08 9.25
N ASN A 190 1.64 1.82 10.26
CA ASN A 190 0.30 2.42 10.24
C ASN A 190 0.27 3.84 9.59
N GLY A 191 1.41 4.29 9.01
CA GLY A 191 1.50 5.61 8.40
C GLY A 191 1.32 6.76 9.39
N GLY A 192 1.72 6.59 10.65
CA GLY A 192 1.63 7.63 11.67
C GLY A 192 0.21 7.85 12.23
N SER A 193 -0.74 6.97 11.91
CA SER A 193 -2.12 7.07 12.45
C SER A 193 -2.23 6.64 13.92
N ALA A 194 -1.19 6.00 14.47
CA ALA A 194 -1.02 5.71 15.89
C ALA A 194 0.47 5.67 16.22
N LEU A 195 0.86 6.27 17.34
CA LEU A 195 2.24 6.31 17.82
C LEU A 195 2.50 5.16 18.84
N PRO A 196 3.78 4.72 18.95
CA PRO A 196 4.92 5.05 18.12
C PRO A 196 4.83 4.35 16.74
N ASN A 197 5.40 4.94 15.72
CA ASN A 197 5.38 4.34 14.37
C ASN A 197 6.70 4.64 13.62
N PHE A 198 7.78 3.96 13.99
CA PHE A 198 9.00 3.97 13.18
C PHE A 198 8.88 3.05 11.95
N GLY A 199 7.95 2.09 11.98
CA GLY A 199 7.78 1.05 10.97
C GLY A 199 8.83 -0.06 11.08
N VAL A 200 8.48 -1.23 10.56
CA VAL A 200 9.39 -2.39 10.45
C VAL A 200 9.75 -2.60 8.99
N ASN A 201 11.04 -2.51 8.68
CA ASN A 201 11.57 -2.87 7.36
C ASN A 201 12.30 -4.21 7.47
N VAL A 202 11.91 -5.17 6.64
CA VAL A 202 12.48 -6.52 6.60
C VAL A 202 13.10 -6.78 5.25
N PHE A 203 14.39 -7.11 5.22
CA PHE A 203 15.03 -7.71 4.06
C PHE A 203 15.09 -9.22 4.25
N SER A 204 14.60 -9.97 3.27
CA SER A 204 14.57 -11.43 3.34
C SER A 204 14.90 -12.08 2.01
N GLY A 205 15.54 -13.24 2.10
CA GLY A 205 15.49 -14.26 1.05
C GLY A 205 14.15 -14.96 1.10
N TRP A 206 13.66 -15.42 -0.02
CA TRP A 206 12.43 -16.20 -0.09
C TRP A 206 12.59 -17.34 -1.09
N ALA A 207 11.85 -18.42 -0.84
CA ALA A 207 11.69 -19.54 -1.75
C ALA A 207 10.22 -19.94 -1.80
N GLY A 208 9.75 -20.41 -2.96
CA GLY A 208 8.35 -20.76 -3.12
C GLY A 208 8.09 -21.74 -4.25
N ALA A 209 6.87 -22.25 -4.26
CA ALA A 209 6.33 -23.10 -5.30
C ALA A 209 4.99 -22.55 -5.78
N ALA A 210 4.75 -22.69 -7.08
CA ALA A 210 3.49 -22.31 -7.73
C ALA A 210 2.92 -23.52 -8.46
N TRP A 211 1.66 -23.86 -8.15
CA TRP A 211 0.91 -24.89 -8.85
C TRP A 211 -0.12 -24.26 -9.78
N PHE A 212 0.05 -24.47 -11.07
CA PHE A 212 -0.86 -23.98 -12.11
C PHE A 212 -2.05 -24.95 -12.24
N LEU A 213 -3.25 -24.48 -11.93
CA LEU A 213 -4.47 -25.29 -12.10
C LEU A 213 -4.67 -25.66 -13.57
N GLN A 214 -4.31 -24.74 -14.45
CA GLN A 214 -4.28 -24.95 -15.89
C GLN A 214 -2.90 -24.51 -16.43
N PRO A 215 -2.19 -25.38 -17.17
CA PRO A 215 -0.91 -25.02 -17.74
C PRO A 215 -1.01 -23.78 -18.65
N LEU A 216 -0.02 -22.90 -18.54
CA LEU A 216 0.15 -21.81 -19.51
C LEU A 216 0.86 -22.38 -20.75
N LYS A 217 0.18 -22.36 -21.88
CA LYS A 217 0.71 -22.76 -23.19
C LYS A 217 1.05 -21.52 -23.99
N LYS A 218 1.96 -21.65 -24.96
CA LYS A 218 2.37 -20.56 -25.83
C LYS A 218 1.17 -20.00 -26.64
N GLU A 219 0.24 -20.86 -27.01
CA GLU A 219 -0.96 -20.55 -27.79
C GLU A 219 -1.99 -19.73 -26.97
N ASP A 220 -1.89 -19.74 -25.65
CA ASP A 220 -2.77 -18.92 -24.77
C ASP A 220 -2.46 -17.43 -24.90
N PHE A 221 -1.22 -17.07 -25.26
CA PHE A 221 -0.76 -15.68 -25.27
C PHE A 221 -1.06 -14.98 -26.60
N GLN A 222 -1.90 -13.96 -26.54
CA GLN A 222 -2.27 -13.13 -27.68
C GLN A 222 -1.33 -11.92 -27.77
N PRO A 223 -0.69 -11.67 -28.91
CA PRO A 223 0.10 -10.46 -29.11
C PRO A 223 -0.78 -9.22 -29.11
N ALA A 224 -0.21 -8.06 -28.81
CA ALA A 224 -0.93 -6.80 -28.93
C ALA A 224 -1.33 -6.54 -30.40
N LYS A 225 -2.57 -6.07 -30.59
CA LYS A 225 -3.12 -5.71 -31.91
C LYS A 225 -2.66 -4.32 -32.35
N THR A 226 -2.34 -3.45 -31.39
CA THR A 226 -1.93 -2.06 -31.64
C THR A 226 -0.49 -1.80 -31.17
N SER A 227 0.14 -0.76 -31.72
CA SER A 227 1.49 -0.39 -31.33
C SER A 227 1.51 0.24 -29.94
N LYS A 228 2.44 -0.20 -29.09
CA LYS A 228 2.71 0.41 -27.78
C LYS A 228 3.11 1.89 -27.89
N ARG A 229 3.79 2.27 -28.96
CA ARG A 229 4.35 3.62 -29.19
C ARG A 229 3.34 4.62 -29.74
N GLU A 230 2.25 4.14 -30.31
CA GLU A 230 1.21 4.98 -30.91
C GLU A 230 0.34 5.59 -29.82
N VAL A 231 0.48 6.88 -29.60
CA VAL A 231 -0.24 7.66 -28.59
C VAL A 231 -0.97 8.79 -29.30
N LEU A 232 -2.31 8.80 -29.20
CA LEU A 232 -3.15 9.81 -29.82
C LEU A 232 -2.98 11.18 -29.16
N ARG A 233 -2.89 11.20 -27.84
CA ARG A 233 -2.71 12.42 -27.04
C ARG A 233 -1.51 12.26 -26.11
N ARG A 234 -0.49 13.12 -26.31
CA ARG A 234 0.75 13.04 -25.52
C ARG A 234 0.74 13.87 -24.25
N PHE A 235 -0.05 14.92 -24.20
CA PHE A 235 -0.10 15.82 -23.05
C PHE A 235 -1.48 15.78 -22.40
N GLY A 236 -1.51 15.92 -21.11
CA GLY A 236 -2.72 16.03 -20.31
C GLY A 236 -2.42 16.52 -18.92
N GLY A 237 -3.43 16.60 -18.08
CA GLY A 237 -3.32 17.06 -16.72
C GLY A 237 -4.06 16.17 -15.74
N GLN A 238 -3.70 16.28 -14.47
CA GLN A 238 -4.39 15.63 -13.37
C GLN A 238 -4.51 16.58 -12.19
N ILE A 239 -5.65 16.51 -11.51
CA ILE A 239 -5.90 17.17 -10.23
C ILE A 239 -6.41 16.12 -9.27
N GLN A 240 -5.89 16.10 -8.04
CA GLN A 240 -6.35 15.18 -7.00
C GLN A 240 -6.43 15.85 -5.63
N GLY A 241 -7.41 15.40 -4.83
CA GLY A 241 -7.51 15.64 -3.40
C GLY A 241 -7.20 14.37 -2.62
N GLY A 242 -6.62 14.51 -1.44
CA GLY A 242 -6.31 13.38 -0.57
C GLY A 242 -6.48 13.71 0.91
N LEU A 243 -6.68 12.65 1.71
CA LEU A 243 -6.82 12.73 3.15
C LEU A 243 -5.97 11.66 3.81
N ALA A 244 -5.21 12.06 4.82
CA ALA A 244 -4.52 11.17 5.76
C ALA A 244 -4.89 11.53 7.20
N LEU A 245 -4.69 10.60 8.12
CA LEU A 245 -4.87 10.82 9.56
C LEU A 245 -3.53 10.60 10.26
N LEU A 246 -3.14 11.54 11.11
CA LEU A 246 -1.92 11.48 11.90
C LEU A 246 -2.21 11.69 13.38
N GLU A 247 -1.56 10.89 14.21
CA GLU A 247 -1.37 11.14 15.62
C GLU A 247 -0.03 11.84 15.82
N ILE A 248 0.05 12.82 16.73
CA ILE A 248 1.28 13.57 16.98
C ILE A 248 1.42 13.91 18.45
N ALA A 249 2.64 13.83 18.93
CA ALA A 249 3.10 14.26 20.26
C ALA A 249 2.61 13.47 21.48
N SER A 250 1.53 12.73 21.41
CA SER A 250 1.04 11.89 22.52
C SER A 250 0.63 10.51 22.02
N LEU A 251 0.85 9.49 22.83
CA LEU A 251 0.34 8.14 22.61
C LEU A 251 -1.15 8.14 22.88
N ASP A 252 -1.92 7.42 22.07
CA ASP A 252 -3.39 7.35 22.12
C ASP A 252 -4.06 8.73 22.08
N GLY A 253 -3.38 9.70 21.46
CA GLY A 253 -3.84 11.06 21.28
C GLY A 253 -4.87 11.20 20.16
N PRO A 254 -5.38 12.44 19.98
CA PRO A 254 -6.32 12.72 18.90
C PRO A 254 -5.64 12.54 17.52
N LYS A 255 -6.41 12.00 16.57
CA LYS A 255 -5.99 11.88 15.18
C LYS A 255 -6.36 13.13 14.41
N HIS A 256 -5.39 13.73 13.77
CA HIS A 256 -5.53 14.97 13.03
C HIS A 256 -5.47 14.73 11.53
N ALA A 257 -6.32 15.43 10.80
CA ALA A 257 -6.38 15.36 9.34
C ALA A 257 -5.17 16.05 8.69
N VAL A 258 -4.65 15.40 7.64
CA VAL A 258 -3.73 16.00 6.65
C VAL A 258 -4.47 16.07 5.33
N TRP A 259 -4.77 17.27 4.87
CA TRP A 259 -5.36 17.53 3.57
C TRP A 259 -4.27 17.70 2.52
N ILE A 260 -4.41 16.99 1.41
CA ILE A 260 -3.46 17.01 0.31
C ILE A 260 -4.21 17.46 -0.94
N THR A 261 -3.67 18.43 -1.65
CA THR A 261 -4.11 18.79 -3.00
C THR A 261 -2.91 18.69 -3.93
N SER A 262 -3.08 18.06 -5.08
CA SER A 262 -2.01 17.86 -6.05
C SER A 262 -2.52 18.19 -7.45
N ALA A 263 -1.71 18.92 -8.20
CA ALA A 263 -1.95 19.21 -9.60
C ALA A 263 -0.69 18.95 -10.41
N ASN A 264 -0.84 18.33 -11.57
CA ASN A 264 0.28 18.03 -12.46
C ASN A 264 -0.12 18.07 -13.94
N GLY A 265 0.85 18.38 -14.77
CA GLY A 265 0.83 18.01 -16.18
C GLY A 265 1.54 16.67 -16.38
N TYR A 266 1.15 15.93 -17.40
CA TYR A 266 1.86 14.72 -17.79
C TYR A 266 2.23 14.72 -19.27
N PHE A 267 3.34 14.02 -19.57
CA PHE A 267 3.74 13.64 -20.92
C PHE A 267 3.65 12.12 -21.02
N GLN A 268 2.85 11.64 -21.96
CA GLN A 268 2.69 10.21 -22.24
C GLN A 268 3.79 9.73 -23.17
N ILE A 269 4.78 9.00 -22.64
CA ILE A 269 5.90 8.46 -23.41
C ILE A 269 5.39 7.40 -24.40
N ASN A 270 4.55 6.51 -23.91
CA ASN A 270 3.91 5.44 -24.65
C ASN A 270 2.60 5.04 -23.95
N ARG A 271 1.88 4.04 -24.45
CA ARG A 271 0.56 3.66 -23.91
C ARG A 271 0.57 3.09 -22.49
N ILE A 272 1.75 2.80 -21.92
CA ILE A 272 1.89 2.25 -20.55
C ILE A 272 2.76 3.10 -19.61
N ASN A 273 3.34 4.19 -20.08
CA ASN A 273 4.18 5.06 -19.26
C ASN A 273 3.87 6.53 -19.46
N ARG A 274 3.81 7.28 -18.36
CA ARG A 274 3.70 8.74 -18.31
C ARG A 274 4.75 9.30 -17.39
N VAL A 275 5.29 10.46 -17.74
CA VAL A 275 6.08 11.31 -16.83
C VAL A 275 5.19 12.47 -16.38
N LEU A 276 5.16 12.73 -15.09
CA LEU A 276 4.35 13.77 -14.47
C LEU A 276 5.26 14.80 -13.83
N LEU A 277 4.90 16.07 -14.01
CA LEU A 277 5.53 17.21 -13.33
C LEU A 277 4.43 18.03 -12.68
N GLY A 278 4.58 18.38 -11.40
CA GLY A 278 3.50 19.03 -10.68
C GLY A 278 3.88 19.59 -9.32
N MET A 279 2.84 19.91 -8.57
CA MET A 279 2.92 20.50 -7.24
C MET A 279 1.99 19.79 -6.29
N ASP A 280 2.47 19.57 -5.06
CA ASP A 280 1.69 19.11 -3.91
C ASP A 280 1.54 20.27 -2.92
N TYR A 281 0.31 20.54 -2.48
CA TYR A 281 0.00 21.42 -1.35
C TYR A 281 -0.56 20.56 -0.22
N GLU A 282 -0.03 20.74 0.99
CA GLU A 282 -0.46 20.02 2.18
C GLU A 282 -0.82 20.98 3.30
N SER A 283 -1.95 20.72 3.96
CA SER A 283 -2.36 21.35 5.21
C SER A 283 -2.43 20.28 6.30
N ASN A 284 -1.51 20.34 7.26
CA ASN A 284 -1.32 19.32 8.28
C ASN A 284 -1.82 19.80 9.65
N ARG A 285 -3.04 19.39 10.01
CA ARG A 285 -3.64 19.77 11.30
C ARG A 285 -2.85 19.23 12.49
N ALA A 286 -2.16 18.10 12.37
CA ALA A 286 -1.33 17.58 13.45
C ALA A 286 -0.18 18.55 13.81
N ILE A 287 0.49 19.11 12.81
CA ILE A 287 1.56 20.10 13.01
C ILE A 287 1.00 21.40 13.58
N TYR A 288 -0.19 21.82 13.12
CA TYR A 288 -0.86 23.01 13.62
C TYR A 288 -1.13 22.89 15.13
N GLU A 289 -1.80 21.83 15.56
CA GLU A 289 -2.17 21.60 16.96
C GLU A 289 -0.92 21.44 17.83
N TRP A 290 0.02 20.63 17.39
CA TRP A 290 1.30 20.46 18.11
C TRP A 290 2.02 21.79 18.28
N GLY A 291 2.09 22.61 17.23
CA GLY A 291 2.79 23.89 17.27
C GLY A 291 2.19 24.91 18.21
N LEU A 292 0.87 24.92 18.36
CA LEU A 292 0.18 25.76 19.36
C LEU A 292 0.40 25.23 20.79
N HIS A 293 0.14 23.95 21.03
CA HIS A 293 0.24 23.36 22.38
C HIS A 293 1.68 23.33 22.92
N SER A 294 2.68 23.18 22.04
CA SER A 294 4.08 23.24 22.42
C SER A 294 4.67 24.65 22.49
N ALA A 295 3.84 25.70 22.31
CA ALA A 295 4.24 27.10 22.19
C ALA A 295 5.34 27.35 21.13
N ARG A 296 5.44 26.44 20.13
CA ARG A 296 6.42 26.58 19.01
C ARG A 296 6.04 27.71 18.09
N PHE A 297 4.75 27.94 17.92
CA PHE A 297 4.20 29.07 17.17
C PHE A 297 3.62 30.09 18.15
N ARG A 298 3.89 31.36 17.89
CA ARG A 298 3.49 32.46 18.77
C ARG A 298 1.99 32.74 18.74
N ASP A 299 1.38 32.45 17.59
CA ASP A 299 -0.04 32.73 17.33
C ASP A 299 -0.58 31.75 16.28
N GLU A 300 -1.89 31.76 16.09
CA GLU A 300 -2.58 30.92 15.11
C GLU A 300 -2.15 31.16 13.67
N ALA A 301 -1.82 32.40 13.29
CA ALA A 301 -1.40 32.72 11.92
C ALA A 301 -0.07 32.03 11.61
N LYS A 302 0.88 32.06 12.56
CA LYS A 302 2.14 31.34 12.47
C LYS A 302 1.94 29.82 12.49
N ALA A 303 1.01 29.32 13.30
CA ALA A 303 0.67 27.91 13.30
C ALA A 303 0.11 27.46 11.95
N ARG A 304 -0.80 28.21 11.34
CA ARG A 304 -1.35 27.93 10.00
C ARG A 304 -0.21 27.93 8.94
N GLN A 305 0.63 28.96 8.94
CA GLN A 305 1.78 29.04 8.02
C GLN A 305 2.74 27.85 8.20
N GLY A 306 3.05 27.51 9.45
CA GLY A 306 3.98 26.43 9.77
C GLY A 306 3.43 25.02 9.50
N SER A 307 2.11 24.86 9.44
CA SER A 307 1.43 23.61 9.18
C SER A 307 1.13 23.35 7.71
N THR A 308 1.38 24.32 6.84
CA THR A 308 1.22 24.18 5.40
C THR A 308 2.56 23.94 4.72
N ARG A 309 2.55 23.12 3.66
CA ARG A 309 3.74 22.80 2.88
C ARG A 309 3.39 22.82 1.39
N LEU A 310 4.25 23.45 0.61
CA LEU A 310 4.20 23.42 -0.83
C LEU A 310 5.43 22.67 -1.34
N ALA A 311 5.24 21.81 -2.32
CA ALA A 311 6.33 21.06 -2.94
C ALA A 311 6.16 20.98 -4.45
N VAL A 312 7.28 20.90 -5.18
CA VAL A 312 7.31 20.48 -6.56
C VAL A 312 7.72 19.03 -6.65
N PHE A 313 7.21 18.32 -7.66
CA PHE A 313 7.56 16.92 -7.84
C PHE A 313 7.71 16.51 -9.30
N ALA A 314 8.48 15.46 -9.50
CA ALA A 314 8.50 14.65 -10.70
C ALA A 314 8.03 13.22 -10.35
N ALA A 315 7.33 12.58 -11.28
CA ALA A 315 6.85 11.22 -11.08
C ALA A 315 6.83 10.44 -12.40
N GLU A 316 6.91 9.13 -12.28
CA GLU A 316 6.60 8.20 -13.37
C GLU A 316 5.36 7.38 -12.99
N GLU A 317 4.42 7.29 -13.93
CA GLU A 317 3.19 6.50 -13.82
C GLU A 317 3.24 5.33 -14.80
N PHE A 318 3.17 4.13 -14.24
CA PHE A 318 3.10 2.86 -14.97
C PHE A 318 1.64 2.41 -15.06
N LEU A 319 1.13 2.25 -16.28
CA LEU A 319 -0.26 1.90 -16.56
C LEU A 319 -0.41 0.41 -16.81
N PHE A 320 -1.34 -0.21 -16.11
CA PHE A 320 -1.72 -1.63 -16.22
C PHE A 320 -3.23 -1.74 -16.51
N GLY A 321 -3.65 -1.21 -17.66
CA GLY A 321 -5.05 -1.03 -17.98
C GLY A 321 -5.66 0.12 -17.19
N ASP A 322 -6.63 -0.20 -16.35
CA ASP A 322 -7.30 0.78 -15.50
C ASP A 322 -6.58 0.95 -14.13
N LEU A 323 -5.60 0.10 -13.82
CA LEU A 323 -4.73 0.25 -12.66
C LEU A 323 -3.46 1.02 -13.04
N SER A 324 -2.96 1.86 -12.14
CA SER A 324 -1.63 2.45 -12.28
C SER A 324 -0.84 2.43 -10.97
N ILE A 325 0.49 2.45 -11.12
CA ILE A 325 1.46 2.62 -10.05
C ILE A 325 2.24 3.89 -10.35
N VAL A 326 2.31 4.81 -9.37
CA VAL A 326 3.03 6.07 -9.49
C VAL A 326 4.18 6.11 -8.52
N LEU A 327 5.38 6.34 -9.03
CA LEU A 327 6.58 6.61 -8.26
C LEU A 327 6.88 8.11 -8.35
N GLN A 328 6.82 8.81 -7.24
CA GLN A 328 6.97 10.26 -7.16
C GLN A 328 8.12 10.64 -6.24
N ALA A 329 8.94 11.58 -6.69
CA ALA A 329 9.94 12.27 -5.89
C ALA A 329 9.62 13.76 -5.83
N GLY A 330 9.55 14.33 -4.63
CA GLY A 330 9.20 15.73 -4.43
C GLY A 330 10.19 16.46 -3.53
N LYS A 331 10.25 17.78 -3.75
CA LYS A 331 11.06 18.71 -2.95
C LYS A 331 10.19 19.85 -2.44
N TYR A 332 10.25 20.11 -1.13
CA TYR A 332 9.52 21.19 -0.51
C TYR A 332 10.08 22.56 -0.94
N LEU A 333 9.18 23.50 -1.17
CA LEU A 333 9.50 24.92 -1.39
C LEU A 333 9.47 25.63 -0.04
N GLY A 334 10.52 26.40 0.25
CA GLY A 334 10.65 27.10 1.53
C GLY A 334 11.23 26.23 2.65
N LYS A 335 11.22 26.76 3.88
CA LYS A 335 11.72 26.09 5.07
C LYS A 335 10.69 25.07 5.54
N ASN A 336 11.06 23.79 5.59
CA ASN A 336 10.23 22.77 6.22
C ASN A 336 10.34 22.92 7.74
N ILE A 337 9.27 23.40 8.37
CA ILE A 337 9.20 23.65 9.82
C ILE A 337 8.89 22.39 10.61
N ASN A 338 8.55 21.28 9.94
CA ASN A 338 8.25 20.03 10.63
C ASN A 338 9.48 19.47 11.35
N GLN A 339 9.55 19.65 12.67
CA GLN A 339 10.61 19.13 13.50
C GLN A 339 10.66 17.60 13.58
N PHE A 340 9.54 16.93 13.36
CA PHE A 340 9.46 15.46 13.41
C PHE A 340 10.06 14.84 12.16
N VAL A 341 9.95 15.53 11.02
CA VAL A 341 10.54 15.09 9.75
C VAL A 341 11.19 16.29 9.03
N PRO A 342 12.33 16.79 9.52
CA PRO A 342 13.00 17.97 8.96
C PRO A 342 13.76 17.60 7.68
N LYS A 343 13.06 17.15 6.64
CA LYS A 343 13.63 16.73 5.35
C LYS A 343 13.16 17.68 4.25
N ALA A 344 14.07 17.98 3.35
CA ALA A 344 13.79 18.83 2.20
C ALA A 344 13.04 18.11 1.07
N SER A 345 13.05 16.78 1.07
CA SER A 345 12.48 15.96 0.00
C SER A 345 11.70 14.76 0.55
N TYR A 346 10.84 14.23 -0.29
CA TYR A 346 10.04 13.04 0.01
C TYR A 346 9.94 12.14 -1.21
N ALA A 347 9.59 10.88 -0.97
CA ALA A 347 9.13 9.94 -1.98
C ALA A 347 7.66 9.59 -1.71
N LYS A 348 6.90 9.31 -2.77
CA LYS A 348 5.52 8.85 -2.67
C LYS A 348 5.32 7.69 -3.63
N LEU A 349 4.76 6.58 -3.12
CA LEU A 349 4.29 5.45 -3.91
C LEU A 349 2.78 5.48 -3.89
N SER A 350 2.15 5.43 -5.07
CA SER A 350 0.69 5.42 -5.17
C SER A 350 0.22 4.27 -6.05
N ALA A 351 -0.88 3.66 -5.66
CA ALA A 351 -1.68 2.77 -6.50
C ALA A 351 -3.01 3.46 -6.80
N ARG A 352 -3.39 3.53 -8.07
CA ARG A 352 -4.60 4.22 -8.54
C ARG A 352 -5.42 3.31 -9.43
N TYR A 353 -6.73 3.44 -9.35
CA TYR A 353 -7.68 2.84 -10.26
C TYR A 353 -8.44 3.92 -11.01
N TYR A 354 -8.39 3.89 -12.33
CA TYR A 354 -9.11 4.79 -13.22
C TYR A 354 -10.47 4.22 -13.55
N PHE A 355 -11.50 4.97 -13.26
CA PHE A 355 -12.87 4.63 -13.67
C PHE A 355 -13.08 4.92 -15.17
N PRO A 356 -14.12 4.34 -15.78
CA PRO A 356 -14.47 4.69 -17.14
C PRO A 356 -14.60 6.20 -17.34
N ALA A 357 -14.33 6.66 -18.57
CA ALA A 357 -14.45 8.08 -18.90
C ALA A 357 -15.88 8.60 -18.61
N LEU A 358 -15.98 9.83 -18.17
CA LEU A 358 -17.26 10.50 -17.98
C LEU A 358 -17.97 10.62 -19.32
N LEU A 359 -19.29 10.41 -19.33
CA LEU A 359 -20.12 10.41 -20.54
C LEU A 359 -19.84 11.65 -21.41
N GLY A 360 -19.52 11.39 -22.68
CA GLY A 360 -19.27 12.45 -23.68
C GLY A 360 -17.90 13.17 -23.52
N THR A 361 -16.99 12.68 -22.67
CA THR A 361 -15.68 13.30 -22.47
C THR A 361 -14.55 12.28 -22.49
N GLU A 362 -13.29 12.75 -22.60
CA GLU A 362 -12.10 11.94 -22.37
C GLU A 362 -11.63 11.95 -20.90
N MET A 363 -12.34 12.68 -20.04
CA MET A 363 -11.98 12.82 -18.63
C MET A 363 -12.26 11.53 -17.87
N LYS A 364 -11.28 11.10 -17.08
CA LYS A 364 -11.40 9.93 -16.19
C LYS A 364 -11.26 10.36 -14.73
N THR A 365 -12.16 9.88 -13.90
CA THR A 365 -11.96 9.92 -12.46
C THR A 365 -11.01 8.79 -12.04
N PHE A 366 -10.30 8.98 -10.95
CA PHE A 366 -9.53 7.92 -10.31
C PHE A 366 -9.62 8.00 -8.79
N ALA A 367 -9.47 6.86 -8.15
CA ALA A 367 -9.28 6.74 -6.72
C ALA A 367 -8.01 5.94 -6.44
N GLY A 368 -7.38 6.16 -5.30
CA GLY A 368 -6.16 5.46 -4.98
C GLY A 368 -5.69 5.64 -3.55
N ILE A 369 -4.61 4.94 -3.24
CA ILE A 369 -3.92 5.00 -1.96
C ILE A 369 -2.48 5.43 -2.24
N SER A 370 -1.94 6.29 -1.39
CA SER A 370 -0.53 6.72 -1.46
C SER A 370 0.15 6.55 -0.12
N ILE A 371 1.39 6.11 -0.16
CA ILE A 371 2.31 6.09 0.98
C ILE A 371 3.36 7.15 0.72
N LYS A 372 3.47 8.14 1.62
CA LYS A 372 4.50 9.16 1.58
C LYS A 372 5.58 8.87 2.60
N ALA A 373 6.83 8.96 2.20
CA ALA A 373 7.97 8.67 3.04
C ALA A 373 9.09 9.71 2.90
N HIS A 374 9.81 9.92 3.99
CA HIS A 374 11.05 10.66 4.03
C HIS A 374 12.21 9.70 4.25
N LYS A 375 13.02 9.47 3.23
CA LYS A 375 13.97 8.37 3.19
C LYS A 375 13.21 7.03 3.31
N PHE A 376 13.37 6.32 4.43
CA PHE A 376 12.75 5.01 4.67
C PHE A 376 11.71 5.02 5.80
N THR A 377 11.30 6.22 6.25
CA THR A 377 10.27 6.38 7.28
C THR A 377 8.99 6.91 6.64
N ALA A 378 7.91 6.15 6.73
CA ALA A 378 6.60 6.58 6.28
C ALA A 378 6.12 7.77 7.13
N GLU A 379 5.67 8.84 6.46
CA GLU A 379 5.07 10.00 7.12
C GLU A 379 3.58 9.78 7.31
N TYR A 380 2.89 9.40 6.21
CA TYR A 380 1.47 9.07 6.25
C TYR A 380 1.05 8.16 5.09
N ILE A 381 -0.12 7.56 5.26
CA ILE A 381 -0.87 6.88 4.22
C ILE A 381 -2.12 7.70 3.96
N SER A 382 -2.39 8.02 2.69
CA SER A 382 -3.55 8.81 2.28
C SER A 382 -4.44 8.06 1.30
N GLY A 383 -5.76 8.22 1.45
CA GLY A 383 -6.72 7.96 0.39
C GLY A 383 -6.82 9.18 -0.52
N ASN A 384 -6.91 8.96 -1.83
CA ASN A 384 -6.92 10.04 -2.83
C ASN A 384 -8.01 9.80 -3.86
N VAL A 385 -8.59 10.89 -4.36
CA VAL A 385 -9.51 10.91 -5.50
C VAL A 385 -9.09 12.03 -6.45
N GLY A 386 -9.29 11.84 -7.75
CA GLY A 386 -8.87 12.85 -8.71
C GLY A 386 -9.50 12.70 -10.08
N LEU A 387 -9.12 13.63 -10.94
CA LEU A 387 -9.52 13.75 -12.34
C LEU A 387 -8.28 13.74 -13.22
N SER A 388 -8.34 13.06 -14.35
CA SER A 388 -7.36 13.08 -15.42
C SER A 388 -8.03 13.52 -16.71
N PHE A 389 -7.47 14.50 -17.39
CA PHE A 389 -8.01 15.13 -18.59
C PHE A 389 -6.93 15.38 -19.65
#